data_d98bc02c0d35819d4fea1846cf530e2b
#
_entry.id   d98bc02c0d35819d4fea1846cf530e2b
#
_cell.length_a   1.000
_cell.length_b   1.000
_cell.length_c   1.000
_cell.angle_alpha   90.00
_cell.angle_beta   90.00
_cell.angle_gamma   90.00
#
_symmetry.space_group_name_H-M   'P 1'
#
loop_
_entity.id
_entity.type
_entity.pdbx_description
1 polymer ?
#
loop_
_entity_poly.entity_id
_entity_poly.type
_entity_poly.pdbx_seq_one_letter_code
_entity_poly.pdbx_strand_id
1 'polypeptide(L)'
;MEIQAKEDMDMQKKWWHDKVAYQIYPKSFCDTNGDGIGDLRGIISKLDYLKELGVDIIWLSPIYKSPFVDQGYDISDYYAIAEEFGTMEEFDELLAEAKKRDMYLIMDLVVNHCSDKHEWFQKALADPDGPYADYFYFRKGKNGNPPSNYRSYFGGNCWEPVPGSDKYYFHMFAKEQPDLNWENPKLREEIYRMINWWLDKGLAGFRIDAIINIKKDLAFPDMEPDGDDGLASCWRMVENVEGVDALLEDLKNHTFAKKDAFTFGEVFNIGVVYLPDFI
;
A
#
# COMPACT_ATOMS: atom_id res chain seq x y z
N MET A 1 -29.60 21.70 30.03
CA MET A 1 -28.75 22.03 31.16
C MET A 1 -27.60 21.08 31.04
N GLU A 2 -26.48 21.67 30.73
CA GLU A 2 -25.15 21.08 30.55
C GLU A 2 -25.05 19.99 29.47
N ILE A 3 -25.20 20.43 28.24
CA ILE A 3 -24.25 20.01 27.23
C ILE A 3 -22.94 20.60 27.75
N GLN A 4 -22.36 19.91 28.69
CA GLN A 4 -21.00 20.11 29.11
C GLN A 4 -20.21 20.03 27.82
N ALA A 5 -19.61 21.13 27.48
CA ALA A 5 -18.66 21.24 26.40
C ALA A 5 -17.89 19.92 26.34
N LYS A 6 -18.05 19.16 25.26
CA LYS A 6 -16.97 18.32 24.80
C LYS A 6 -15.80 19.27 24.79
N GLU A 7 -14.90 19.08 25.73
CA GLU A 7 -13.62 19.71 25.73
C GLU A 7 -13.19 19.74 24.29
N ASP A 8 -12.99 20.91 23.75
CA ASP A 8 -12.19 21.09 22.58
C ASP A 8 -10.93 20.27 22.85
N MET A 9 -10.89 19.06 22.30
CA MET A 9 -9.60 18.44 22.05
C MET A 9 -8.92 19.49 21.20
N ASP A 10 -8.08 20.26 21.85
CA ASP A 10 -7.15 21.18 21.22
C ASP A 10 -6.31 20.31 20.30
N MET A 11 -6.85 20.02 19.10
CA MET A 11 -6.17 19.24 18.09
C MET A 11 -4.96 20.06 17.76
N GLN A 12 -3.86 19.71 18.41
CA GLN A 12 -2.60 20.40 18.25
C GLN A 12 -2.35 20.51 16.76
N LYS A 13 -2.42 21.74 16.23
CA LYS A 13 -2.32 22.02 14.80
C LYS A 13 -1.08 21.34 14.23
N LYS A 14 -1.30 20.37 13.37
CA LYS A 14 -0.24 19.67 12.67
C LYS A 14 0.25 20.50 11.49
N TRP A 15 1.49 20.27 11.08
CA TRP A 15 2.14 21.05 10.01
C TRP A 15 1.40 20.95 8.67
N TRP A 16 0.63 19.89 8.45
CA TRP A 16 -0.11 19.65 7.20
C TRP A 16 -1.54 20.20 7.17
N HIS A 17 -2.10 20.70 8.27
CA HIS A 17 -3.50 21.14 8.33
C HIS A 17 -3.84 22.27 7.38
N ASP A 18 -2.85 23.12 7.00
CA ASP A 18 -3.04 24.23 6.08
C ASP A 18 -2.38 23.99 4.72
N LYS A 19 -2.09 22.73 4.38
CA LYS A 19 -1.34 22.38 3.19
C LYS A 19 -2.22 21.82 2.09
N VAL A 20 -1.87 22.12 0.86
CA VAL A 20 -2.52 21.57 -0.35
C VAL A 20 -1.67 20.42 -0.88
N ALA A 21 -2.25 19.22 -0.91
CA ALA A 21 -1.64 18.05 -1.52
C ALA A 21 -2.10 17.89 -2.98
N TYR A 22 -1.15 17.57 -3.85
CA TYR A 22 -1.38 17.33 -5.28
C TYR A 22 -0.77 16.00 -5.69
N GLN A 23 -1.60 15.11 -6.26
CA GLN A 23 -1.12 13.82 -6.75
C GLN A 23 -0.43 13.98 -8.11
N ILE A 24 0.75 13.41 -8.23
CA ILE A 24 1.45 13.21 -9.49
C ILE A 24 1.47 11.73 -9.81
N TYR A 25 0.95 11.39 -10.99
CA TYR A 25 1.16 10.11 -11.63
C TYR A 25 2.41 10.21 -12.51
N PRO A 26 3.59 9.75 -12.06
CA PRO A 26 4.86 10.06 -12.71
C PRO A 26 4.88 9.69 -14.19
N LYS A 27 4.37 8.49 -14.53
CA LYS A 27 4.33 7.94 -15.89
C LYS A 27 3.76 8.89 -16.93
N SER A 28 2.77 9.74 -16.57
CA SER A 28 2.07 10.63 -17.51
C SER A 28 2.31 12.11 -17.25
N PHE A 29 3.20 12.48 -16.32
CA PHE A 29 3.34 13.87 -15.89
C PHE A 29 4.28 14.71 -16.78
N CYS A 30 5.53 14.32 -16.90
CA CYS A 30 6.51 15.02 -17.73
C CYS A 30 7.67 14.09 -18.10
N ASP A 31 7.81 13.83 -19.40
CA ASP A 31 8.87 13.02 -20.01
C ASP A 31 10.01 13.94 -20.40
N THR A 32 11.23 13.69 -19.94
CA THR A 32 12.42 14.50 -20.24
C THR A 32 13.39 13.80 -21.19
N ASN A 33 13.29 12.49 -21.35
CA ASN A 33 14.21 11.71 -22.20
C ASN A 33 13.60 11.33 -23.56
N GLY A 34 12.26 11.51 -23.74
CA GLY A 34 11.56 11.30 -25.00
C GLY A 34 11.17 9.85 -25.26
N ASP A 35 11.09 9.02 -24.20
CA ASP A 35 10.70 7.61 -24.33
C ASP A 35 9.17 7.38 -24.22
N GLY A 36 8.42 8.44 -23.93
CA GLY A 36 6.97 8.41 -23.77
C GLY A 36 6.50 8.15 -22.32
N ILE A 37 7.43 8.04 -21.36
CA ILE A 37 7.18 7.82 -19.95
C ILE A 37 7.71 9.03 -19.18
N GLY A 38 6.86 9.62 -18.30
CA GLY A 38 7.29 10.70 -17.42
C GLY A 38 8.25 10.19 -16.35
N ASP A 39 9.16 11.06 -15.93
CA ASP A 39 10.30 10.70 -15.07
C ASP A 39 10.52 11.69 -13.91
N LEU A 40 11.42 11.35 -12.98
CA LEU A 40 11.74 12.18 -11.82
C LEU A 40 12.37 13.52 -12.24
N ARG A 41 13.14 13.56 -13.31
CA ARG A 41 13.68 14.80 -13.90
C ARG A 41 12.57 15.73 -14.38
N GLY A 42 11.52 15.14 -14.98
CA GLY A 42 10.32 15.86 -15.37
C GLY A 42 9.61 16.51 -14.19
N ILE A 43 9.49 15.79 -13.08
CA ILE A 43 8.90 16.34 -11.85
C ILE A 43 9.76 17.47 -11.30
N ILE A 44 11.09 17.27 -11.20
CA ILE A 44 12.04 18.31 -10.77
C ILE A 44 11.89 19.57 -11.63
N SER A 45 11.79 19.44 -12.93
CA SER A 45 11.66 20.55 -13.87
C SER A 45 10.37 21.37 -13.71
N LYS A 46 9.35 20.79 -13.04
CA LYS A 46 8.04 21.41 -12.83
C LYS A 46 7.78 21.87 -11.40
N LEU A 47 8.77 21.79 -10.51
CA LEU A 47 8.58 22.19 -9.11
C LEU A 47 8.18 23.66 -8.96
N ASP A 48 8.77 24.58 -9.74
CA ASP A 48 8.41 26.01 -9.72
C ASP A 48 6.95 26.22 -10.16
N TYR A 49 6.51 25.54 -11.23
CA TYR A 49 5.12 25.55 -11.67
C TYR A 49 4.17 25.04 -10.59
N LEU A 50 4.51 23.92 -9.93
CA LEU A 50 3.70 23.37 -8.85
C LEU A 50 3.62 24.33 -7.66
N LYS A 51 4.72 25.00 -7.32
CA LYS A 51 4.75 26.01 -6.26
C LYS A 51 3.90 27.21 -6.60
N GLU A 52 3.96 27.72 -7.83
CA GLU A 52 3.11 28.83 -8.31
C GLU A 52 1.62 28.44 -8.30
N LEU A 53 1.30 27.17 -8.55
CA LEU A 53 -0.07 26.64 -8.46
C LEU A 53 -0.59 26.56 -7.01
N GLY A 54 0.30 26.69 -6.01
CA GLY A 54 -0.05 26.63 -4.60
C GLY A 54 0.04 25.24 -3.99
N VAL A 55 0.78 24.31 -4.62
CA VAL A 55 1.01 22.96 -4.09
C VAL A 55 2.05 23.03 -2.97
N ASP A 56 1.73 22.43 -1.84
CA ASP A 56 2.65 22.30 -0.70
C ASP A 56 3.17 20.87 -0.55
N ILE A 57 2.33 19.88 -0.84
CA ILE A 57 2.65 18.43 -0.71
C ILE A 57 2.49 17.78 -2.07
N ILE A 58 3.54 17.15 -2.54
CA ILE A 58 3.50 16.32 -3.75
C ILE A 58 3.32 14.86 -3.31
N TRP A 59 2.21 14.25 -3.72
CA TRP A 59 1.99 12.82 -3.57
C TRP A 59 2.35 12.12 -4.87
N LEU A 60 3.38 11.28 -4.82
CA LEU A 60 3.82 10.45 -5.93
C LEU A 60 3.06 9.11 -5.90
N SER A 61 2.33 8.78 -6.98
CA SER A 61 1.91 7.39 -7.24
C SER A 61 3.15 6.49 -7.32
N PRO A 62 3.01 5.15 -7.19
CA PRO A 62 4.16 4.27 -6.97
C PRO A 62 5.29 4.46 -7.98
N ILE A 63 6.51 4.65 -7.47
CA ILE A 63 7.74 4.78 -8.25
C ILE A 63 8.76 3.68 -7.91
N TYR A 64 8.39 2.75 -7.05
CA TYR A 64 9.23 1.61 -6.69
C TYR A 64 9.47 0.69 -7.87
N LYS A 65 10.54 -0.12 -7.78
CA LYS A 65 10.78 -1.18 -8.75
C LYS A 65 9.58 -2.13 -8.82
N SER A 66 9.06 -2.32 -10.03
CA SER A 66 7.82 -3.06 -10.29
C SER A 66 7.85 -3.69 -11.69
N PRO A 67 7.22 -4.85 -11.90
CA PRO A 67 6.90 -5.36 -13.24
C PRO A 67 5.78 -4.59 -13.95
N PHE A 68 5.10 -3.66 -13.28
CA PHE A 68 4.00 -2.82 -13.81
C PHE A 68 2.77 -3.59 -14.31
N VAL A 69 2.47 -4.74 -13.71
CA VAL A 69 1.21 -5.46 -13.98
C VAL A 69 0.01 -4.62 -13.56
N ASP A 70 0.14 -3.91 -12.44
CA ASP A 70 -0.84 -2.98 -11.91
C ASP A 70 -0.24 -1.56 -11.76
N GLN A 71 0.34 -1.04 -12.83
CA GLN A 71 0.83 0.33 -12.95
C GLN A 71 1.79 0.79 -11.84
N GLY A 72 2.50 -0.15 -11.20
CA GLY A 72 3.45 0.12 -10.12
C GLY A 72 2.97 -0.31 -8.72
N TYR A 73 1.70 -0.69 -8.58
CA TYR A 73 1.17 -1.22 -7.31
C TYR A 73 1.57 -2.68 -7.05
N ASP A 74 2.27 -3.34 -7.97
CA ASP A 74 2.91 -4.64 -7.82
C ASP A 74 4.40 -4.47 -7.56
N ILE A 75 4.76 -4.13 -6.31
CA ILE A 75 6.13 -3.75 -5.93
C ILE A 75 7.02 -4.99 -5.79
N SER A 76 8.13 -5.02 -6.56
CA SER A 76 9.13 -6.09 -6.50
C SER A 76 10.34 -5.78 -5.64
N ASP A 77 10.60 -4.50 -5.35
CA ASP A 77 11.64 -4.03 -4.42
C ASP A 77 11.24 -2.68 -3.83
N TYR A 78 11.02 -2.66 -2.51
CA TYR A 78 10.61 -1.45 -1.78
C TYR A 78 11.74 -0.44 -1.57
N TYR A 79 12.99 -0.81 -1.82
CA TYR A 79 14.17 0.04 -1.60
C TYR A 79 14.76 0.59 -2.89
N ALA A 80 14.18 0.29 -4.04
CA ALA A 80 14.65 0.71 -5.35
C ALA A 80 13.59 1.52 -6.09
N ILE A 81 14.05 2.50 -6.87
CA ILE A 81 13.24 3.22 -7.86
C ILE A 81 13.17 2.40 -9.14
N ALA A 82 12.02 2.40 -9.82
CA ALA A 82 11.89 1.79 -11.14
C ALA A 82 12.73 2.56 -12.17
N GLU A 83 13.48 1.82 -13.00
CA GLU A 83 14.41 2.40 -13.99
C GLU A 83 13.71 3.34 -14.98
N GLU A 84 12.43 3.08 -15.25
CA GLU A 84 11.58 3.91 -16.12
C GLU A 84 11.38 5.32 -15.58
N PHE A 85 11.43 5.50 -14.25
CA PHE A 85 11.23 6.80 -13.61
C PHE A 85 12.54 7.50 -13.25
N GLY A 86 13.65 6.77 -13.22
CA GLY A 86 14.96 7.32 -12.92
C GLY A 86 15.73 6.55 -11.85
N THR A 87 16.59 7.25 -11.13
CA THR A 87 17.49 6.65 -10.14
C THR A 87 17.20 7.12 -8.72
N MET A 88 17.83 6.46 -7.74
CA MET A 88 17.75 6.88 -6.34
C MET A 88 18.41 8.26 -6.12
N GLU A 89 19.48 8.57 -6.86
CA GLU A 89 20.14 9.87 -6.82
C GLU A 89 19.22 10.98 -7.34
N GLU A 90 18.42 10.71 -8.37
CA GLU A 90 17.42 11.64 -8.89
C GLU A 90 16.26 11.82 -7.92
N PHE A 91 15.87 10.77 -7.20
CA PHE A 91 14.90 10.88 -6.11
C PHE A 91 15.44 11.74 -4.95
N ASP A 92 16.70 11.54 -4.56
CA ASP A 92 17.35 12.36 -3.53
C ASP A 92 17.45 13.84 -3.97
N GLU A 93 17.71 14.09 -5.26
CA GLU A 93 17.67 15.44 -5.84
C GLU A 93 16.26 16.03 -5.78
N LEU A 94 15.22 15.26 -6.13
CA LEU A 94 13.84 15.71 -6.05
C LEU A 94 13.44 16.11 -4.62
N LEU A 95 13.83 15.30 -3.62
CA LEU A 95 13.62 15.65 -2.20
C LEU A 95 14.31 16.97 -1.84
N ALA A 96 15.57 17.14 -2.25
CA ALA A 96 16.34 18.36 -1.96
C ALA A 96 15.75 19.60 -2.65
N GLU A 97 15.35 19.48 -3.92
CA GLU A 97 14.78 20.59 -4.71
C GLU A 97 13.36 20.98 -4.21
N ALA A 98 12.53 20.01 -3.82
CA ALA A 98 11.24 20.28 -3.19
C ALA A 98 11.41 21.02 -1.88
N LYS A 99 12.35 20.57 -1.02
CA LYS A 99 12.65 21.22 0.26
C LYS A 99 13.11 22.66 0.12
N LYS A 100 13.89 23.01 -0.91
CA LYS A 100 14.30 24.40 -1.19
C LYS A 100 13.12 25.33 -1.47
N ARG A 101 11.98 24.77 -1.87
CA ARG A 101 10.73 25.47 -2.22
C ARG A 101 9.67 25.38 -1.13
N ASP A 102 10.04 24.92 0.08
CA ASP A 102 9.10 24.60 1.15
C ASP A 102 7.95 23.69 0.66
N MET A 103 8.31 22.68 -0.09
CA MET A 103 7.43 21.63 -0.55
C MET A 103 7.83 20.28 0.06
N TYR A 104 6.84 19.47 0.32
CA TYR A 104 6.99 18.14 0.93
C TYR A 104 6.68 17.04 -0.07
N LEU A 105 7.34 15.90 0.07
CA LEU A 105 7.07 14.70 -0.73
C LEU A 105 6.47 13.61 0.14
N ILE A 106 5.43 12.98 -0.36
CA ILE A 106 4.89 11.73 0.15
C ILE A 106 4.78 10.73 -0.99
N MET A 107 4.81 9.44 -0.67
CA MET A 107 4.70 8.35 -1.63
C MET A 107 3.52 7.45 -1.30
N ASP A 108 3.11 6.63 -2.27
CA ASP A 108 2.22 5.50 -2.01
C ASP A 108 2.94 4.45 -1.16
N LEU A 109 2.25 3.93 -0.15
CA LEU A 109 2.68 2.81 0.66
C LEU A 109 1.77 1.62 0.36
N VAL A 110 2.26 0.70 -0.46
CA VAL A 110 1.52 -0.49 -0.88
C VAL A 110 1.97 -1.67 -0.02
N VAL A 111 1.18 -2.02 0.98
CA VAL A 111 1.55 -3.02 1.99
C VAL A 111 0.47 -4.08 2.25
N ASN A 112 -0.66 -4.03 1.53
CA ASN A 112 -1.59 -5.14 1.53
C ASN A 112 -1.01 -6.37 0.79
N HIS A 113 -0.25 -6.11 -0.27
CA HIS A 113 0.36 -7.12 -1.15
C HIS A 113 1.72 -6.63 -1.65
N CYS A 114 2.47 -7.51 -2.29
CA CYS A 114 3.65 -7.15 -3.08
C CYS A 114 3.59 -7.86 -4.44
N SER A 115 4.57 -7.62 -5.31
CA SER A 115 4.69 -8.35 -6.57
C SER A 115 5.00 -9.83 -6.34
N ASP A 116 4.52 -10.69 -7.23
CA ASP A 116 4.96 -12.08 -7.33
C ASP A 116 6.47 -12.19 -7.64
N LYS A 117 7.11 -11.10 -8.12
CA LYS A 117 8.56 -11.01 -8.35
C LYS A 117 9.34 -10.51 -7.13
N HIS A 118 8.67 -10.11 -6.05
CA HIS A 118 9.34 -9.74 -4.82
C HIS A 118 10.12 -10.93 -4.24
N GLU A 119 11.31 -10.68 -3.71
CA GLU A 119 12.18 -11.74 -3.18
C GLU A 119 11.51 -12.58 -2.07
N TRP A 120 10.65 -11.98 -1.25
CA TRP A 120 9.92 -12.70 -0.21
C TRP A 120 9.01 -13.76 -0.80
N PHE A 121 8.26 -13.42 -1.86
CA PHE A 121 7.34 -14.37 -2.49
C PHE A 121 8.09 -15.44 -3.28
N GLN A 122 9.18 -15.07 -3.96
CA GLN A 122 10.01 -16.04 -4.66
C GLN A 122 10.62 -17.09 -3.70
N LYS A 123 11.06 -16.64 -2.51
CA LYS A 123 11.53 -17.54 -1.44
C LYS A 123 10.40 -18.41 -0.89
N ALA A 124 9.20 -17.85 -0.71
CA ALA A 124 8.03 -18.59 -0.24
C ALA A 124 7.57 -19.66 -1.27
N LEU A 125 7.65 -19.37 -2.57
CA LEU A 125 7.36 -20.35 -3.61
C LEU A 125 8.39 -21.46 -3.68
N ALA A 126 9.67 -21.13 -3.49
CA ALA A 126 10.75 -22.11 -3.48
C ALA A 126 10.69 -23.07 -2.29
N ASP A 127 10.17 -22.60 -1.15
CA ASP A 127 9.96 -23.41 0.07
C ASP A 127 8.62 -23.01 0.74
N PRO A 128 7.49 -23.63 0.31
CA PRO A 128 6.17 -23.30 0.85
C PRO A 128 5.92 -23.75 2.31
N ASP A 129 6.89 -24.34 2.96
CA ASP A 129 6.92 -24.69 4.38
C ASP A 129 8.05 -23.95 5.14
N GLY A 130 8.80 -23.11 4.43
CA GLY A 130 9.93 -22.34 4.95
C GLY A 130 9.52 -21.03 5.64
N PRO A 131 10.50 -20.28 6.12
CA PRO A 131 10.28 -19.09 6.96
C PRO A 131 9.56 -17.93 6.22
N TYR A 132 9.64 -17.87 4.89
CA TYR A 132 8.95 -16.87 4.10
C TYR A 132 7.52 -17.27 3.73
N ALA A 133 7.15 -18.55 3.86
CA ALA A 133 5.79 -19.01 3.58
C ALA A 133 4.75 -18.29 4.45
N ASP A 134 5.09 -18.02 5.73
CA ASP A 134 4.21 -17.31 6.65
C ASP A 134 4.09 -15.79 6.39
N TYR A 135 4.84 -15.25 5.42
CA TYR A 135 4.66 -13.86 4.96
C TYR A 135 3.44 -13.71 4.05
N PHE A 136 2.89 -14.82 3.58
CA PHE A 136 1.76 -14.90 2.66
C PHE A 136 0.71 -15.89 3.18
N TYR A 137 -0.44 -15.91 2.53
CA TYR A 137 -1.49 -16.88 2.86
C TYR A 137 -1.43 -18.06 1.91
N PHE A 138 -0.82 -19.17 2.37
CA PHE A 138 -0.88 -20.45 1.67
C PHE A 138 -1.89 -21.38 2.34
N ARG A 139 -2.75 -22.01 1.54
CA ARG A 139 -3.75 -22.99 2.03
C ARG A 139 -3.83 -24.18 1.07
N LYS A 140 -4.09 -25.36 1.61
CA LYS A 140 -4.37 -26.53 0.79
C LYS A 140 -5.72 -26.41 0.11
N GLY A 141 -5.79 -26.85 -1.14
CA GLY A 141 -7.05 -26.95 -1.86
C GLY A 141 -8.02 -27.96 -1.23
N LYS A 142 -9.29 -27.83 -1.54
CA LYS A 142 -10.37 -28.73 -1.11
C LYS A 142 -10.81 -29.60 -2.31
N ASN A 143 -10.49 -30.88 -2.31
CA ASN A 143 -10.89 -31.83 -3.38
C ASN A 143 -10.46 -31.38 -4.80
N GLY A 144 -9.27 -30.81 -4.93
CA GLY A 144 -8.75 -30.30 -6.21
C GLY A 144 -9.27 -28.90 -6.61
N ASN A 145 -10.06 -28.27 -5.76
CA ASN A 145 -10.56 -26.90 -5.94
C ASN A 145 -9.81 -25.93 -5.02
N PRO A 146 -9.91 -24.60 -5.27
CA PRO A 146 -9.40 -23.57 -4.37
C PRO A 146 -9.91 -23.72 -2.94
N PRO A 147 -9.20 -23.17 -1.93
CA PRO A 147 -9.59 -23.24 -0.52
C PRO A 147 -10.95 -22.60 -0.19
N SER A 148 -11.34 -21.57 -0.93
CA SER A 148 -12.62 -20.87 -0.81
C SER A 148 -13.02 -20.16 -2.10
N ASN A 149 -14.26 -19.67 -2.16
CA ASN A 149 -14.88 -19.13 -3.37
C ASN A 149 -14.87 -17.60 -3.45
N TYR A 150 -13.77 -16.96 -3.07
CA TYR A 150 -13.67 -15.49 -3.19
C TYR A 150 -13.30 -15.03 -4.60
N ARG A 151 -14.00 -13.98 -5.06
CA ARG A 151 -13.68 -13.26 -6.31
C ARG A 151 -12.76 -12.10 -6.02
N SER A 152 -11.62 -12.05 -6.74
CA SER A 152 -10.68 -10.92 -6.73
C SER A 152 -11.36 -9.61 -7.17
N TYR A 153 -10.85 -8.48 -6.72
CA TYR A 153 -11.26 -7.16 -7.21
C TYR A 153 -11.09 -7.01 -8.72
N PHE A 154 -10.14 -7.73 -9.31
CA PHE A 154 -9.88 -7.72 -10.76
C PHE A 154 -10.51 -8.90 -11.51
N GLY A 155 -11.34 -9.68 -10.82
CA GLY A 155 -12.03 -10.85 -11.37
C GLY A 155 -11.26 -12.15 -11.22
N GLY A 156 -11.96 -13.27 -11.41
CA GLY A 156 -11.42 -14.59 -11.14
C GLY A 156 -11.39 -14.94 -9.64
N ASN A 157 -10.87 -16.12 -9.32
CA ASN A 157 -10.74 -16.56 -7.92
C ASN A 157 -9.55 -15.89 -7.26
N CYS A 158 -9.65 -15.61 -5.96
CA CYS A 158 -8.54 -15.06 -5.15
C CYS A 158 -7.42 -16.05 -4.84
N TRP A 159 -7.55 -17.30 -5.26
CA TRP A 159 -6.59 -18.36 -4.99
C TRP A 159 -5.95 -18.87 -6.27
N GLU A 160 -4.63 -18.81 -6.33
CA GLU A 160 -3.85 -19.35 -7.43
C GLU A 160 -3.07 -20.61 -6.99
N PRO A 161 -3.01 -21.67 -7.83
CA PRO A 161 -2.30 -22.88 -7.47
C PRO A 161 -0.79 -22.64 -7.42
N VAL A 162 -0.14 -23.21 -6.42
CA VAL A 162 1.33 -23.22 -6.32
C VAL A 162 1.86 -24.39 -7.17
N PRO A 163 2.71 -24.15 -8.18
CA PRO A 163 3.26 -25.17 -9.03
C PRO A 163 3.94 -26.30 -8.24
N GLY A 164 3.56 -27.55 -8.52
CA GLY A 164 4.16 -28.74 -7.88
C GLY A 164 3.70 -28.98 -6.42
N SER A 165 2.67 -28.29 -5.93
CA SER A 165 2.13 -28.42 -4.59
C SER A 165 0.61 -28.62 -4.59
N ASP A 166 0.06 -29.08 -3.45
CA ASP A 166 -1.38 -29.12 -3.21
C ASP A 166 -1.91 -27.80 -2.59
N LYS A 167 -1.05 -26.78 -2.49
CA LYS A 167 -1.34 -25.47 -1.93
C LYS A 167 -1.74 -24.47 -3.01
N TYR A 168 -2.44 -23.43 -2.53
CA TYR A 168 -2.78 -22.21 -3.26
C TYR A 168 -2.28 -21.02 -2.44
N TYR A 169 -1.89 -19.95 -3.13
CA TYR A 169 -1.65 -18.64 -2.48
C TYR A 169 -2.81 -17.69 -2.72
N PHE A 170 -2.99 -16.76 -1.79
CA PHE A 170 -4.10 -15.82 -1.80
C PHE A 170 -3.70 -14.46 -2.37
N HIS A 171 -4.61 -13.85 -3.14
CA HIS A 171 -4.51 -12.49 -3.64
C HIS A 171 -5.90 -11.84 -3.73
N MET A 172 -6.05 -10.59 -3.30
CA MET A 172 -7.31 -9.85 -3.45
C MET A 172 -7.35 -9.03 -4.75
N PHE A 173 -6.20 -8.67 -5.30
CA PHE A 173 -6.03 -7.93 -6.55
C PHE A 173 -5.58 -8.86 -7.69
N ALA A 174 -4.62 -8.47 -8.52
CA ALA A 174 -4.11 -9.37 -9.56
C ALA A 174 -3.41 -10.60 -8.94
N LYS A 175 -3.41 -11.71 -9.68
CA LYS A 175 -2.69 -12.93 -9.26
C LYS A 175 -1.18 -12.71 -9.09
N GLU A 176 -0.64 -11.69 -9.75
CA GLU A 176 0.74 -11.25 -9.60
C GLU A 176 0.96 -10.39 -8.35
N GLN A 177 -0.09 -10.17 -7.52
CA GLN A 177 -0.06 -9.38 -6.29
C GLN A 177 -0.46 -10.24 -5.08
N PRO A 178 0.40 -11.20 -4.65
CA PRO A 178 0.12 -12.04 -3.47
C PRO A 178 -0.01 -11.19 -2.22
N ASP A 179 -1.07 -11.44 -1.43
CA ASP A 179 -1.39 -10.70 -0.22
C ASP A 179 -0.44 -11.03 0.92
N LEU A 180 -0.01 -9.98 1.63
CA LEU A 180 0.89 -10.05 2.78
C LEU A 180 0.13 -10.40 4.07
N ASN A 181 0.71 -11.31 4.85
CA ASN A 181 0.14 -11.80 6.10
C ASN A 181 0.51 -10.88 7.29
N TRP A 182 -0.30 -9.88 7.55
CA TRP A 182 -0.08 -8.93 8.64
C TRP A 182 -0.18 -9.52 10.05
N GLU A 183 -0.65 -10.75 10.21
CA GLU A 183 -0.57 -11.46 11.49
C GLU A 183 0.87 -11.87 11.83
N ASN A 184 1.75 -11.95 10.84
CA ASN A 184 3.15 -12.32 11.04
C ASN A 184 3.96 -11.12 11.56
N PRO A 185 4.46 -11.15 12.81
CA PRO A 185 5.22 -10.03 13.38
C PRO A 185 6.54 -9.76 12.64
N LYS A 186 7.17 -10.79 12.06
CA LYS A 186 8.43 -10.62 11.30
C LYS A 186 8.19 -9.85 10.00
N LEU A 187 7.06 -10.12 9.33
CA LEU A 187 6.67 -9.33 8.17
C LEU A 187 6.43 -7.87 8.55
N ARG A 188 5.70 -7.61 9.65
CA ARG A 188 5.47 -6.24 10.14
C ARG A 188 6.78 -5.52 10.43
N GLU A 189 7.75 -6.19 11.06
CA GLU A 189 9.08 -5.62 11.32
C GLU A 189 9.82 -5.22 10.03
N GLU A 190 9.74 -6.03 8.96
CA GLU A 190 10.30 -5.68 7.65
C GLU A 190 9.62 -4.45 7.06
N ILE A 191 8.29 -4.40 7.11
CA ILE A 191 7.50 -3.26 6.63
C ILE A 191 7.85 -1.99 7.43
N TYR A 192 7.93 -2.08 8.77
CA TYR A 192 8.29 -0.92 9.61
C TYR A 192 9.71 -0.43 9.34
N ARG A 193 10.65 -1.34 9.08
CA ARG A 193 12.03 -1.00 8.70
C ARG A 193 12.06 -0.24 7.38
N MET A 194 11.32 -0.71 6.39
CA MET A 194 11.20 -0.07 5.08
C MET A 194 10.59 1.33 5.18
N ILE A 195 9.48 1.49 5.91
CA ILE A 195 8.84 2.80 6.12
C ILE A 195 9.79 3.77 6.79
N ASN A 196 10.44 3.35 7.88
CA ASN A 196 11.39 4.20 8.60
C ASN A 196 12.59 4.59 7.72
N TRP A 197 13.07 3.70 6.85
CA TRP A 197 14.15 4.00 5.92
C TRP A 197 13.78 5.14 4.95
N TRP A 198 12.58 5.14 4.40
CA TRP A 198 12.09 6.22 3.55
C TRP A 198 11.90 7.54 4.32
N LEU A 199 11.35 7.47 5.52
CA LEU A 199 11.20 8.66 6.40
C LEU A 199 12.57 9.22 6.79
N ASP A 200 13.57 8.39 7.04
CA ASP A 200 14.94 8.81 7.33
C ASP A 200 15.63 9.45 6.13
N LYS A 201 15.27 9.08 4.90
CA LYS A 201 15.70 9.79 3.68
C LYS A 201 15.15 11.21 3.57
N GLY A 202 14.08 11.52 4.27
CA GLY A 202 13.45 12.85 4.26
C GLY A 202 12.06 12.89 3.63
N LEU A 203 11.45 11.73 3.37
CA LEU A 203 10.05 11.67 2.96
C LEU A 203 9.16 12.20 4.09
N ALA A 204 8.14 12.99 3.75
CA ALA A 204 7.27 13.64 4.73
C ALA A 204 6.09 12.74 5.18
N GLY A 205 5.88 11.62 4.52
CA GLY A 205 4.83 10.68 4.86
C GLY A 205 4.39 9.79 3.71
N PHE A 206 3.17 9.22 3.84
CA PHE A 206 2.65 8.27 2.87
C PHE A 206 1.14 8.39 2.68
N ARG A 207 0.68 8.09 1.47
CA ARG A 207 -0.69 7.63 1.23
C ARG A 207 -0.67 6.11 1.31
N ILE A 208 -1.49 5.53 2.16
CA ILE A 208 -1.49 4.08 2.40
C ILE A 208 -2.55 3.43 1.52
N ASP A 209 -2.10 2.64 0.58
CA ASP A 209 -2.93 1.92 -0.38
C ASP A 209 -3.72 0.81 0.29
N ALA A 210 -5.01 0.70 -0.08
CA ALA A 210 -5.90 -0.41 0.31
C ALA A 210 -5.78 -0.82 1.80
N ILE A 211 -5.63 0.16 2.70
CA ILE A 211 -5.29 -0.07 4.11
C ILE A 211 -6.32 -0.94 4.84
N ILE A 212 -7.57 -0.92 4.40
CA ILE A 212 -8.65 -1.74 4.99
C ILE A 212 -8.44 -3.24 4.77
N ASN A 213 -7.62 -3.61 3.78
CA ASN A 213 -7.45 -5.01 3.39
C ASN A 213 -6.35 -5.73 4.18
N ILE A 214 -5.58 -5.02 5.03
CA ILE A 214 -4.48 -5.65 5.78
C ILE A 214 -4.97 -6.66 6.82
N LYS A 215 -6.19 -6.49 7.36
CA LYS A 215 -6.82 -7.43 8.29
C LYS A 215 -7.88 -8.25 7.58
N LYS A 216 -7.78 -9.58 7.70
CA LYS A 216 -8.65 -10.52 7.00
C LYS A 216 -9.26 -11.55 7.94
N ASP A 217 -10.42 -12.10 7.59
CA ASP A 217 -10.94 -13.31 8.25
C ASP A 217 -10.08 -14.52 7.81
N LEU A 218 -9.21 -14.96 8.71
CA LEU A 218 -8.27 -16.06 8.44
C LEU A 218 -8.90 -17.44 8.35
N ALA A 219 -10.18 -17.58 8.68
CA ALA A 219 -10.90 -18.83 8.49
C ALA A 219 -11.14 -19.12 7.01
N PHE A 220 -11.11 -18.08 6.17
CA PHE A 220 -11.37 -18.16 4.73
C PHE A 220 -12.60 -19.01 4.41
N PRO A 221 -13.77 -18.74 5.04
CA PRO A 221 -14.97 -19.54 4.81
C PRO A 221 -15.48 -19.36 3.39
N ASP A 222 -16.16 -20.37 2.85
CA ASP A 222 -16.96 -20.18 1.66
C ASP A 222 -18.13 -19.24 1.97
N MET A 223 -18.43 -18.32 1.06
CA MET A 223 -19.52 -17.37 1.16
C MET A 223 -20.61 -17.69 0.14
N GLU A 224 -21.84 -17.20 0.43
CA GLU A 224 -22.90 -17.25 -0.57
C GLU A 224 -22.48 -16.45 -1.81
N PRO A 225 -22.47 -17.07 -3.00
CA PRO A 225 -22.11 -16.37 -4.23
C PRO A 225 -22.97 -15.12 -4.47
N ASP A 226 -22.34 -14.07 -4.99
CA ASP A 226 -23.00 -12.81 -5.31
C ASP A 226 -22.95 -12.47 -6.82
N GLY A 227 -22.58 -13.46 -7.65
CA GLY A 227 -22.53 -13.38 -9.11
C GLY A 227 -22.76 -14.74 -9.78
N ASP A 228 -22.88 -14.71 -11.11
CA ASP A 228 -23.15 -15.91 -11.94
C ASP A 228 -21.94 -16.86 -12.06
N ASP A 229 -20.77 -16.42 -11.61
CA ASP A 229 -19.52 -17.19 -11.61
C ASP A 229 -19.35 -18.14 -10.42
N GLY A 230 -20.31 -18.17 -9.50
CA GLY A 230 -20.26 -18.98 -8.29
C GLY A 230 -19.29 -18.48 -7.22
N LEU A 231 -18.77 -17.25 -7.36
CA LEU A 231 -17.85 -16.63 -6.44
C LEU A 231 -18.56 -15.55 -5.60
N ALA A 232 -17.97 -15.23 -4.46
CA ALA A 232 -18.38 -14.14 -3.59
C ALA A 232 -17.31 -13.03 -3.58
N SER A 233 -17.71 -11.77 -3.60
CA SER A 233 -16.77 -10.64 -3.55
C SER A 233 -15.84 -10.70 -2.36
N CYS A 234 -14.54 -10.56 -2.59
CA CYS A 234 -13.51 -10.71 -1.56
C CYS A 234 -13.54 -9.60 -0.49
N TRP A 235 -14.12 -8.42 -0.77
CA TRP A 235 -14.26 -7.36 0.23
C TRP A 235 -15.01 -7.82 1.48
N ARG A 236 -15.90 -8.82 1.35
CA ARG A 236 -16.68 -9.38 2.46
C ARG A 236 -15.81 -10.05 3.54
N MET A 237 -14.59 -10.44 3.23
CA MET A 237 -13.66 -11.04 4.21
C MET A 237 -12.84 -10.00 4.98
N VAL A 238 -12.89 -8.73 4.59
CA VAL A 238 -12.24 -7.60 5.28
C VAL A 238 -13.27 -6.68 5.94
N GLU A 239 -14.55 -6.87 5.66
CA GLU A 239 -15.62 -6.09 6.25
C GLU A 239 -15.78 -6.45 7.74
N ASN A 240 -15.69 -5.44 8.61
CA ASN A 240 -15.90 -5.58 10.06
C ASN A 240 -14.99 -6.64 10.75
N VAL A 241 -13.78 -6.85 10.27
CA VAL A 241 -12.83 -7.75 10.92
C VAL A 241 -12.22 -7.07 12.13
N GLU A 242 -12.49 -7.62 13.30
CA GLU A 242 -11.99 -7.11 14.59
C GLU A 242 -10.45 -7.06 14.60
N GLY A 243 -9.89 -5.97 15.15
CA GLY A 243 -8.46 -5.79 15.38
C GLY A 243 -7.69 -5.09 14.24
N VAL A 244 -8.37 -4.51 13.26
CA VAL A 244 -7.72 -3.64 12.25
C VAL A 244 -7.14 -2.40 12.92
N ASP A 245 -7.86 -1.81 13.86
CA ASP A 245 -7.45 -0.67 14.70
C ASP A 245 -6.14 -0.94 15.45
N ALA A 246 -6.01 -2.12 16.05
CA ALA A 246 -4.79 -2.53 16.74
C ALA A 246 -3.58 -2.66 15.79
N LEU A 247 -3.78 -3.15 14.56
CA LEU A 247 -2.72 -3.19 13.54
C LEU A 247 -2.32 -1.79 13.08
N LEU A 248 -3.29 -0.89 12.90
CA LEU A 248 -3.03 0.50 12.52
C LEU A 248 -2.30 1.26 13.62
N GLU A 249 -2.69 1.06 14.87
CA GLU A 249 -2.00 1.64 16.03
C GLU A 249 -0.56 1.12 16.14
N ASP A 250 -0.34 -0.18 15.97
CA ASP A 250 0.98 -0.80 15.96
C ASP A 250 1.87 -0.22 14.85
N LEU A 251 1.34 -0.12 13.63
CA LEU A 251 1.99 0.52 12.49
C LEU A 251 2.39 1.97 12.82
N LYS A 252 1.44 2.78 13.28
CA LYS A 252 1.65 4.18 13.64
C LYS A 252 2.74 4.35 14.70
N ASN A 253 2.69 3.55 15.77
CA ASN A 253 3.60 3.64 16.90
C ASN A 253 5.04 3.24 16.55
N HIS A 254 5.20 2.31 15.59
CA HIS A 254 6.52 1.86 15.14
C HIS A 254 7.13 2.73 14.04
N THR A 255 6.32 3.58 13.37
CA THR A 255 6.74 4.36 12.21
C THR A 255 6.39 5.85 12.35
N PHE A 256 5.21 6.25 11.94
CA PHE A 256 4.79 7.62 11.65
C PHE A 256 4.81 8.54 12.88
N ALA A 257 4.42 8.03 14.05
CA ALA A 257 4.37 8.82 15.28
C ALA A 257 5.74 9.36 15.70
N LYS A 258 6.82 8.66 15.33
CA LYS A 258 8.20 9.05 15.69
C LYS A 258 8.75 10.20 14.84
N LYS A 259 8.14 10.46 13.69
CA LYS A 259 8.65 11.40 12.66
C LYS A 259 7.70 12.55 12.37
N ASP A 260 6.57 12.65 13.07
CA ASP A 260 5.49 13.60 12.75
C ASP A 260 5.13 13.54 11.24
N ALA A 261 5.06 12.33 10.70
CA ALA A 261 4.82 12.10 9.28
C ALA A 261 3.34 12.30 8.95
N PHE A 262 3.06 12.88 7.77
CA PHE A 262 1.72 12.99 7.22
C PHE A 262 1.30 11.67 6.58
N THR A 263 0.18 11.12 7.03
CA THR A 263 -0.38 9.90 6.44
C THR A 263 -1.87 10.00 6.26
N PHE A 264 -2.36 9.39 5.18
CA PHE A 264 -3.78 9.14 4.99
C PHE A 264 -3.97 7.79 4.27
N GLY A 265 -5.04 7.09 4.63
CA GLY A 265 -5.34 5.76 4.10
C GLY A 265 -6.42 5.81 3.03
N GLU A 266 -6.31 4.91 2.04
CA GLU A 266 -7.39 4.66 1.11
C GLU A 266 -8.39 3.70 1.74
N VAL A 267 -9.64 4.19 1.88
CA VAL A 267 -10.76 3.43 2.44
C VAL A 267 -11.89 3.40 1.42
N PHE A 268 -12.34 2.22 1.04
CA PHE A 268 -13.42 2.00 0.10
C PHE A 268 -14.37 0.90 0.57
N ASN A 269 -15.60 0.89 0.06
CA ASN A 269 -16.64 -0.08 0.42
C ASN A 269 -17.00 -0.16 1.91
N ILE A 270 -16.70 0.87 2.69
CA ILE A 270 -17.01 0.95 4.12
C ILE A 270 -18.15 1.92 4.34
N GLY A 271 -19.11 1.52 5.17
CA GLY A 271 -20.18 2.42 5.64
C GLY A 271 -19.59 3.56 6.48
N VAL A 272 -20.20 4.77 6.37
CA VAL A 272 -19.75 5.97 7.11
C VAL A 272 -19.62 5.73 8.63
N VAL A 273 -20.35 4.78 9.18
CA VAL A 273 -20.33 4.44 10.62
C VAL A 273 -18.98 3.85 11.06
N TYR A 274 -18.24 3.23 10.13
CA TYR A 274 -16.96 2.56 10.44
C TYR A 274 -15.73 3.42 10.10
N LEU A 275 -15.92 4.59 9.49
CA LEU A 275 -14.81 5.50 9.15
C LEU A 275 -13.98 5.92 10.38
N PRO A 276 -14.55 6.15 11.59
CA PRO A 276 -13.78 6.50 12.77
C PRO A 276 -12.71 5.48 13.16
N ASP A 277 -12.88 4.22 12.79
CA ASP A 277 -11.93 3.14 13.11
C ASP A 277 -10.62 3.24 12.30
N PHE A 278 -10.61 4.08 11.25
CA PHE A 278 -9.49 4.28 10.32
C PHE A 278 -8.87 5.69 10.37
N ILE A 279 -9.36 6.55 11.25
CA ILE A 279 -8.87 7.93 11.45
C ILE A 279 -8.03 7.99 12.77
#